data_398cc75b555fbcbf0342fd1c76ad3dcb
#
_entry.id   398cc75b555fbcbf0342fd1c76ad3dcb
#
_cell.length_a   1.000
_cell.length_b   1.000
_cell.length_c   1.000
_cell.angle_alpha   90.00
_cell.angle_beta   90.00
_cell.angle_gamma   90.00
#
_symmetry.space_group_name_H-M   'P 1'
#
loop_
_entity.id
_entity.type
_entity.pdbx_description
1 polymer ?
#
loop_
_entity_poly.entity_id
_entity_poly.type
_entity_poly.pdbx_seq_one_letter_code
_entity_poly.pdbx_strand_id
1 'polypeptide(L)'
;KLDDSVNEELIRNGEDRIKYNRWYIKTIEFSNFLSFGENNKIDFEVSEGITVVESNPKNFGGKTTATVDLLLFLFFNETTKTNKFEDIFNKFTDKNEVMVKGVITIDSEDYIIERSVSRKETRSGGFTTRGNLEFYRVLPGGEVQNLSGEQRKETEKFITRAIGTKSDFLSTIMTTGNNLE
;
A
#
# COMPACT_ATOMS: atom_id res chain seq x y z
N LYS A 1 33.57 1.58 -3.78
CA LYS A 1 34.53 2.69 -3.51
C LYS A 1 34.08 4.03 -4.09
N LEU A 2 33.46 4.09 -5.28
CA LEU A 2 32.87 5.33 -5.84
C LEU A 2 31.54 5.67 -5.14
N ASP A 3 30.79 4.68 -4.74
CA ASP A 3 29.50 4.81 -4.06
C ASP A 3 29.67 5.36 -2.62
N ASP A 4 30.71 4.97 -1.93
CA ASP A 4 30.99 5.43 -0.56
C ASP A 4 31.39 6.93 -0.53
N SER A 5 32.17 7.40 -1.52
CA SER A 5 32.61 8.78 -1.59
C SER A 5 31.49 9.75 -1.95
N VAL A 6 30.58 9.37 -2.86
CA VAL A 6 29.36 10.14 -3.21
C VAL A 6 28.43 10.22 -2.02
N ASN A 7 28.31 9.13 -1.27
CA ASN A 7 27.49 9.08 -0.07
C ASN A 7 28.04 9.96 1.08
N GLU A 8 29.35 10.08 1.23
CA GLU A 8 29.95 10.96 2.23
C GLU A 8 29.77 12.45 1.87
N GLU A 9 29.73 12.77 0.57
CA GLU A 9 29.50 14.12 0.10
C GLU A 9 28.04 14.58 0.27
N LEU A 10 27.07 13.67 0.06
CA LEU A 10 25.64 13.91 0.31
C LEU A 10 25.33 14.13 1.80
N ILE A 11 26.01 13.37 2.69
CA ILE A 11 25.87 13.54 4.15
C ILE A 11 26.40 14.94 4.59
N ARG A 12 27.49 15.43 4.00
CA ARG A 12 28.03 16.76 4.29
C ARG A 12 27.08 17.88 3.88
N ASN A 13 26.27 17.66 2.85
CA ASN A 13 25.31 18.63 2.34
C ASN A 13 23.95 18.59 3.04
N GLY A 14 23.78 17.73 4.07
CA GLY A 14 22.53 17.62 4.83
C GLY A 14 21.37 17.00 4.05
N GLU A 15 21.65 16.37 2.92
CA GLU A 15 20.67 15.60 2.17
C GLU A 15 20.47 14.25 2.85
N ASP A 16 19.23 13.97 3.27
CA ASP A 16 18.85 12.67 3.82
C ASP A 16 19.12 11.59 2.77
N ARG A 17 19.99 10.64 3.09
CA ARG A 17 20.25 9.47 2.22
C ARG A 17 18.94 8.79 1.90
N ILE A 18 18.61 8.69 0.63
CA ILE A 18 17.64 7.71 0.15
C ILE A 18 18.31 6.35 0.26
N LYS A 19 18.10 5.68 1.39
CA LYS A 19 18.54 4.30 1.56
C LYS A 19 17.56 3.44 0.78
N TYR A 20 18.00 2.89 -0.36
CA TYR A 20 17.22 1.91 -1.10
C TYR A 20 17.18 0.60 -0.30
N ASN A 21 16.14 0.42 0.48
CA ASN A 21 15.90 -0.81 1.20
C ASN A 21 15.45 -1.89 0.22
N ARG A 22 15.90 -3.13 0.44
CA ARG A 22 15.29 -4.27 -0.25
C ARG A 22 13.99 -4.60 0.45
N TRP A 23 12.89 -4.55 -0.30
CA TRP A 23 11.60 -4.92 0.25
C TRP A 23 10.79 -5.77 -0.73
N TYR A 24 9.92 -6.59 -0.19
CA TYR A 24 8.95 -7.38 -0.95
C TYR A 24 7.69 -7.59 -0.12
N ILE A 25 6.59 -7.87 -0.81
CA ILE A 25 5.29 -8.11 -0.20
C ILE A 25 5.13 -9.59 0.03
N LYS A 26 4.71 -9.97 1.24
CA LYS A 26 4.34 -11.34 1.58
C LYS A 26 2.86 -11.59 1.32
N THR A 27 2.00 -10.81 1.96
CA THR A 27 0.55 -10.97 1.85
C THR A 27 -0.16 -9.63 1.83
N ILE A 28 -1.33 -9.59 1.19
CA ILE A 28 -2.29 -8.49 1.31
C ILE A 28 -3.65 -9.07 1.67
N GLU A 29 -4.22 -8.61 2.78
CA GLU A 29 -5.58 -8.88 3.20
C GLU A 29 -6.42 -7.62 3.00
N PHE A 30 -7.64 -7.76 2.47
CA PHE A 30 -8.47 -6.60 2.21
C PHE A 30 -9.95 -6.95 2.22
N SER A 31 -10.74 -5.94 2.56
CA SER A 31 -12.18 -6.05 2.65
C SER A 31 -12.86 -4.81 2.12
N ASN A 32 -13.94 -5.01 1.38
CA ASN A 32 -14.86 -3.98 0.91
C ASN A 32 -14.22 -2.90 0.02
N PHE A 33 -13.15 -3.27 -0.69
CA PHE A 33 -12.34 -2.37 -1.50
C PHE A 33 -12.73 -2.45 -2.97
N LEU A 34 -13.22 -1.35 -3.54
CA LEU A 34 -13.66 -1.22 -4.94
C LEU A 34 -14.66 -2.33 -5.34
N SER A 35 -14.25 -3.27 -6.22
CA SER A 35 -15.09 -4.37 -6.69
C SER A 35 -15.07 -5.61 -5.78
N PHE A 36 -14.25 -5.63 -4.76
CA PHE A 36 -14.09 -6.79 -3.86
C PHE A 36 -14.91 -6.63 -2.58
N GLY A 37 -15.57 -7.70 -2.18
CA GLY A 37 -16.31 -7.80 -0.92
C GLY A 37 -15.40 -8.01 0.29
N GLU A 38 -15.88 -8.81 1.25
CA GLU A 38 -15.18 -9.04 2.51
C GLU A 38 -14.17 -10.19 2.41
N ASN A 39 -13.16 -10.19 3.29
CA ASN A 39 -12.26 -11.29 3.59
C ASN A 39 -11.46 -11.82 2.37
N ASN A 40 -10.88 -10.93 1.60
CA ASN A 40 -9.99 -11.31 0.51
C ASN A 40 -8.55 -11.36 1.00
N LYS A 41 -7.78 -12.29 0.44
CA LYS A 41 -6.34 -12.42 0.69
C LYS A 41 -5.59 -12.74 -0.60
N ILE A 42 -4.46 -12.09 -0.80
CA ILE A 42 -3.47 -12.44 -1.81
C ILE A 42 -2.20 -12.83 -1.06
N ASP A 43 -1.69 -14.02 -1.37
CA ASP A 43 -0.43 -14.52 -0.82
C ASP A 43 0.60 -14.55 -1.95
N PHE A 44 1.66 -13.74 -1.80
CA PHE A 44 2.71 -13.63 -2.80
C PHE A 44 3.85 -14.61 -2.55
N GLU A 45 3.93 -15.22 -1.36
CA GLU A 45 4.97 -16.20 -1.03
C GLU A 45 4.76 -17.56 -1.72
N VAL A 46 3.52 -17.84 -2.16
CA VAL A 46 3.21 -19.08 -2.90
C VAL A 46 3.58 -19.02 -4.38
N SER A 47 4.00 -17.85 -4.87
CA SER A 47 4.30 -17.61 -6.29
C SER A 47 5.80 -17.44 -6.49
N GLU A 48 6.42 -18.38 -7.23
CA GLU A 48 7.81 -18.26 -7.65
C GLU A 48 7.89 -17.84 -9.14
N GLY A 49 8.83 -16.93 -9.45
CA GLY A 49 9.07 -16.50 -10.82
C GLY A 49 7.99 -15.55 -11.35
N ILE A 50 7.53 -15.77 -12.59
CA ILE A 50 6.54 -14.92 -13.27
C ILE A 50 5.14 -15.49 -13.04
N THR A 51 4.27 -14.68 -12.46
CA THR A 51 2.86 -15.02 -12.21
C THR A 51 1.95 -14.27 -13.16
N VAL A 52 1.04 -14.98 -13.83
CA VAL A 52 -0.01 -14.40 -14.67
C VAL A 52 -1.33 -14.35 -13.89
N VAL A 53 -1.90 -13.16 -13.78
CA VAL A 53 -3.21 -12.95 -13.14
C VAL A 53 -4.30 -12.86 -14.18
N GLU A 54 -5.20 -13.82 -14.16
CA GLU A 54 -6.36 -13.86 -15.07
C GLU A 54 -7.67 -13.68 -14.30
N SER A 55 -8.72 -13.26 -14.99
CA SER A 55 -10.07 -13.17 -14.43
C SER A 55 -11.05 -13.99 -15.23
N ASN A 56 -11.98 -14.61 -14.54
CA ASN A 56 -13.13 -15.29 -15.15
C ASN A 56 -14.43 -14.70 -14.55
N PRO A 57 -15.31 -14.05 -15.33
CA PRO A 57 -15.16 -13.77 -16.78
C PRO A 57 -14.07 -12.73 -17.08
N LYS A 58 -13.58 -12.75 -18.31
CA LYS A 58 -12.54 -11.80 -18.78
C LYS A 58 -13.04 -10.36 -18.63
N ASN A 59 -12.13 -9.46 -18.20
CA ASN A 59 -12.33 -8.02 -18.00
C ASN A 59 -13.31 -7.58 -16.90
N PHE A 60 -13.90 -8.48 -16.15
CA PHE A 60 -14.82 -8.14 -15.04
C PHE A 60 -14.31 -8.54 -13.65
N GLY A 61 -13.21 -9.26 -13.57
CA GLY A 61 -12.72 -9.85 -12.32
C GLY A 61 -11.85 -8.95 -11.44
N GLY A 62 -11.80 -7.62 -11.67
CA GLY A 62 -11.05 -6.71 -10.79
C GLY A 62 -9.54 -6.88 -10.80
N LYS A 63 -8.92 -7.40 -11.88
CA LYS A 63 -7.46 -7.60 -11.98
C LYS A 63 -6.66 -6.36 -11.58
N THR A 64 -6.96 -5.21 -12.19
CA THR A 64 -6.29 -3.94 -11.89
C THR A 64 -6.44 -3.57 -10.42
N THR A 65 -7.61 -3.81 -9.83
CA THR A 65 -7.83 -3.59 -8.40
C THR A 65 -6.91 -4.48 -7.55
N ALA A 66 -6.84 -5.78 -7.86
CA ALA A 66 -6.05 -6.74 -7.10
C ALA A 66 -4.52 -6.57 -7.28
N THR A 67 -4.05 -6.08 -8.43
CA THR A 67 -2.62 -6.01 -8.75
C THR A 67 -2.04 -4.59 -8.68
N VAL A 68 -2.85 -3.56 -8.89
CA VAL A 68 -2.40 -2.16 -8.97
C VAL A 68 -3.01 -1.32 -7.86
N ASP A 69 -4.36 -1.23 -7.81
CA ASP A 69 -5.03 -0.30 -6.90
C ASP A 69 -4.80 -0.63 -5.42
N LEU A 70 -4.72 -1.93 -5.06
CA LEU A 70 -4.39 -2.35 -3.69
C LEU A 70 -3.02 -1.84 -3.24
N LEU A 71 -2.01 -1.96 -4.09
CA LEU A 71 -0.65 -1.50 -3.79
C LEU A 71 -0.56 0.02 -3.70
N LEU A 72 -1.18 0.72 -4.67
CA LEU A 72 -1.22 2.17 -4.65
C LEU A 72 -1.98 2.70 -3.42
N PHE A 73 -3.06 2.05 -3.05
CA PHE A 73 -3.80 2.44 -1.85
C PHE A 73 -3.00 2.13 -0.57
N LEU A 74 -2.43 0.94 -0.46
CA LEU A 74 -1.65 0.52 0.71
C LEU A 74 -0.49 1.49 0.98
N PHE A 75 0.31 1.79 -0.03
CA PHE A 75 1.52 2.58 0.13
C PHE A 75 1.28 4.10 0.05
N PHE A 76 0.46 4.55 -0.88
CA PHE A 76 0.36 5.97 -1.23
C PHE A 76 -1.02 6.58 -1.02
N ASN A 77 -2.00 5.76 -0.54
CA ASN A 77 -3.37 6.23 -0.34
C ASN A 77 -4.07 6.72 -1.62
N GLU A 78 -3.76 6.09 -2.74
CA GLU A 78 -4.28 6.44 -4.06
C GLU A 78 -4.83 5.22 -4.80
N THR A 79 -5.62 5.44 -5.83
CA THR A 79 -6.06 4.39 -6.77
C THR A 79 -6.04 4.93 -8.19
N THR A 80 -6.05 4.06 -9.19
CA THR A 80 -6.18 4.47 -10.60
C THR A 80 -7.60 4.88 -10.97
N LYS A 81 -8.59 4.56 -10.12
CA LYS A 81 -10.02 4.69 -10.45
C LYS A 81 -10.67 5.93 -9.85
N THR A 82 -10.18 6.39 -8.70
CA THR A 82 -10.77 7.52 -8.00
C THR A 82 -9.77 8.16 -7.05
N ASN A 83 -9.92 9.48 -6.87
CA ASN A 83 -9.21 10.26 -5.87
C ASN A 83 -10.09 10.58 -4.64
N LYS A 84 -11.33 10.05 -4.60
CA LYS A 84 -12.27 10.30 -3.52
C LYS A 84 -12.44 9.04 -2.66
N PHE A 85 -12.31 9.19 -1.35
CA PHE A 85 -12.54 8.10 -0.41
C PHE A 85 -13.95 7.50 -0.47
N GLU A 86 -14.93 8.28 -0.84
CA GLU A 86 -16.32 7.83 -0.98
C GLU A 86 -16.49 6.76 -2.06
N ASP A 87 -15.67 6.81 -3.09
CA ASP A 87 -15.77 5.92 -4.25
C ASP A 87 -14.96 4.63 -4.13
N ILE A 88 -14.12 4.48 -3.07
CA ILE A 88 -13.35 3.24 -2.87
C ILE A 88 -14.15 2.12 -2.21
N PHE A 89 -15.30 2.44 -1.60
CA PHE A 89 -16.19 1.45 -0.99
C PHE A 89 -16.82 0.56 -2.05
N ASN A 90 -16.96 -0.71 -1.74
CA ASN A 90 -17.72 -1.61 -2.60
C ASN A 90 -19.19 -1.16 -2.68
N LYS A 91 -19.66 -0.95 -3.91
CA LYS A 91 -21.02 -0.43 -4.17
C LYS A 91 -22.12 -1.51 -4.01
N PHE A 92 -21.73 -2.76 -3.85
CA PHE A 92 -22.64 -3.90 -3.72
C PHE A 92 -22.81 -4.37 -2.27
N THR A 93 -22.25 -3.65 -1.30
CA THR A 93 -22.36 -3.95 0.13
C THR A 93 -22.74 -2.69 0.90
N ASP A 94 -23.44 -2.88 2.03
CA ASP A 94 -23.79 -1.79 2.97
C ASP A 94 -22.69 -1.52 4.00
N LYS A 95 -21.51 -2.05 3.79
CA LYS A 95 -20.40 -1.90 4.72
C LYS A 95 -19.87 -0.47 4.72
N ASN A 96 -19.55 0.00 5.92
CA ASN A 96 -19.10 1.37 6.16
C ASN A 96 -17.60 1.46 6.45
N GLU A 97 -16.87 0.38 6.19
CA GLU A 97 -15.43 0.32 6.37
C GLU A 97 -14.77 -0.40 5.19
N VAL A 98 -13.66 0.16 4.73
CA VAL A 98 -12.70 -0.43 3.81
C VAL A 98 -11.42 -0.70 4.60
N MET A 99 -10.83 -1.87 4.46
CA MET A 99 -9.55 -2.22 5.07
C MET A 99 -8.63 -2.84 4.04
N VAL A 100 -7.37 -2.40 4.04
CA VAL A 100 -6.27 -3.02 3.30
C VAL A 100 -5.08 -3.15 4.23
N LYS A 101 -4.61 -4.38 4.45
CA LYS A 101 -3.49 -4.72 5.32
C LYS A 101 -2.46 -5.50 4.53
N GLY A 102 -1.23 -5.01 4.49
CA GLY A 102 -0.10 -5.66 3.84
C GLY A 102 0.96 -6.09 4.85
N VAL A 103 1.45 -7.32 4.70
CA VAL A 103 2.69 -7.76 5.35
C VAL A 103 3.81 -7.65 4.33
N ILE A 104 4.85 -6.88 4.68
CA ILE A 104 6.02 -6.62 3.85
C ILE A 104 7.28 -6.96 4.61
N THR A 105 8.29 -7.44 3.91
CA THR A 105 9.64 -7.59 4.46
C THR A 105 10.50 -6.44 3.96
N ILE A 106 11.22 -5.78 4.86
CA ILE A 106 12.18 -4.72 4.56
C ILE A 106 13.50 -5.09 5.23
N ASP A 107 14.58 -5.26 4.45
CA ASP A 107 15.90 -5.63 4.95
C ASP A 107 15.89 -6.86 5.91
N SER A 108 15.08 -7.87 5.58
CA SER A 108 14.91 -9.13 6.35
C SER A 108 14.07 -9.03 7.64
N GLU A 109 13.39 -7.92 7.87
CA GLU A 109 12.45 -7.74 8.97
C GLU A 109 11.02 -7.56 8.43
N ASP A 110 10.05 -8.13 9.13
CA ASP A 110 8.65 -8.04 8.70
C ASP A 110 7.97 -6.83 9.32
N TYR A 111 7.16 -6.18 8.49
CA TYR A 111 6.36 -5.02 8.85
C TYR A 111 4.93 -5.19 8.38
N ILE A 112 4.00 -4.56 9.08
CA ILE A 112 2.60 -4.52 8.72
C ILE A 112 2.22 -3.06 8.43
N ILE A 113 1.62 -2.82 7.27
CA ILE A 113 0.94 -1.57 6.95
C ILE A 113 -0.54 -1.86 6.91
N GLU A 114 -1.33 -1.09 7.65
CA GLU A 114 -2.77 -1.18 7.66
C GLU A 114 -3.40 0.17 7.35
N ARG A 115 -4.17 0.23 6.26
CA ARG A 115 -5.01 1.38 5.92
C ARG A 115 -6.47 1.02 6.01
N SER A 116 -7.22 1.86 6.67
CA SER A 116 -8.67 1.76 6.66
C SER A 116 -9.32 3.11 6.34
N VAL A 117 -10.51 3.04 5.76
CA VAL A 117 -11.38 4.19 5.56
C VAL A 117 -12.76 3.82 6.06
N SER A 118 -13.26 4.58 7.01
CA SER A 118 -14.64 4.46 7.47
C SER A 118 -15.49 5.60 6.93
N ARG A 119 -16.77 5.33 6.70
CA ARG A 119 -17.77 6.34 6.36
C ARG A 119 -18.90 6.36 7.37
N LYS A 120 -19.42 7.54 7.64
CA LYS A 120 -20.57 7.74 8.52
C LYS A 120 -21.60 8.60 7.80
N GLU A 121 -22.84 8.17 7.84
CA GLU A 121 -23.94 8.94 7.27
C GLU A 121 -24.16 10.25 8.06
N THR A 122 -24.38 11.31 7.33
CA THR A 122 -24.68 12.63 7.88
C THR A 122 -26.19 12.83 7.98
N ARG A 123 -26.63 13.75 8.83
CA ARG A 123 -28.05 14.10 8.98
C ARG A 123 -28.68 14.62 7.68
N SER A 124 -27.89 15.10 6.74
CA SER A 124 -28.31 15.60 5.43
C SER A 124 -28.37 14.55 4.32
N GLY A 125 -28.15 13.25 4.65
CA GLY A 125 -28.20 12.14 3.70
C GLY A 125 -26.93 11.94 2.86
N GLY A 126 -25.80 12.60 3.23
CA GLY A 126 -24.48 12.36 2.65
C GLY A 126 -23.62 11.51 3.55
N PHE A 127 -22.34 11.34 3.19
CA PHE A 127 -21.34 10.63 4.00
C PHE A 127 -20.17 11.53 4.40
N THR A 128 -19.65 11.31 5.60
CA THR A 128 -18.35 11.82 6.01
C THR A 128 -17.38 10.64 6.07
N THR A 129 -16.19 10.78 5.47
CA THR A 129 -15.18 9.73 5.45
C THR A 129 -14.00 10.08 6.36
N ARG A 130 -13.45 9.06 7.01
CA ARG A 130 -12.25 9.17 7.85
C ARG A 130 -11.28 8.05 7.49
N GLY A 131 -10.06 8.43 7.08
CA GLY A 131 -8.98 7.48 6.84
C GLY A 131 -8.10 7.29 8.06
N ASN A 132 -7.62 6.06 8.29
CA ASN A 132 -6.62 5.68 9.27
C ASN A 132 -5.44 5.00 8.58
N LEU A 133 -4.25 5.09 9.20
CA LEU A 133 -3.03 4.45 8.75
C LEU A 133 -2.22 4.03 9.96
N GLU A 134 -1.86 2.76 10.00
CA GLU A 134 -1.02 2.17 11.03
C GLU A 134 0.16 1.45 10.42
N PHE A 135 1.28 1.47 11.12
CA PHE A 135 2.53 0.85 10.72
C PHE A 135 3.15 0.14 11.91
N TYR A 136 3.44 -1.15 11.75
CA TYR A 136 3.99 -1.99 12.80
C TYR A 136 5.21 -2.74 12.32
N ARG A 137 6.14 -3.01 13.24
CA ARG A 137 7.22 -3.98 13.07
C ARG A 137 6.83 -5.28 13.74
N VAL A 138 7.05 -6.39 13.08
CA VAL A 138 6.87 -7.72 13.66
C VAL A 138 8.16 -8.12 14.35
N LEU A 139 8.09 -8.39 15.66
CA LEU A 139 9.22 -8.80 16.47
C LEU A 139 9.43 -10.32 16.40
N PRO A 140 10.67 -10.81 16.69
CA PRO A 140 10.90 -12.22 16.89
C PRO A 140 9.94 -12.78 17.96
N GLY A 141 9.13 -13.78 17.57
CA GLY A 141 8.07 -14.32 18.45
C GLY A 141 6.65 -13.92 18.04
N GLY A 142 6.50 -13.03 17.05
CA GLY A 142 5.20 -12.66 16.48
C GLY A 142 4.50 -11.49 17.18
N GLU A 143 5.10 -10.93 18.22
CA GLU A 143 4.60 -9.67 18.80
C GLU A 143 4.79 -8.51 17.81
N VAL A 144 3.91 -7.50 17.89
CA VAL A 144 3.99 -6.32 17.02
C VAL A 144 4.33 -5.06 17.84
N GLN A 145 5.27 -4.29 17.31
CA GLN A 145 5.63 -2.98 17.83
C GLN A 145 4.99 -1.91 16.94
N ASN A 146 4.18 -1.04 17.54
CA ASN A 146 3.60 0.10 16.81
C ASN A 146 4.69 1.14 16.51
N LEU A 147 4.86 1.46 15.24
CA LEU A 147 5.76 2.48 14.72
C LEU A 147 5.03 3.67 14.10
N SER A 148 3.70 3.72 14.24
CA SER A 148 2.89 4.82 13.73
C SER A 148 3.30 6.12 14.42
N GLY A 149 3.43 7.20 13.67
CA GLY A 149 3.63 8.54 14.22
C GLY A 149 2.36 9.08 14.89
N GLU A 150 2.48 10.15 15.62
CA GLU A 150 1.35 10.83 16.26
C GLU A 150 0.33 11.34 15.22
N GLN A 151 0.83 11.68 14.03
CA GLN A 151 0.01 12.10 12.91
C GLN A 151 0.20 11.15 11.72
N ARG A 152 -0.88 10.94 10.94
CA ARG A 152 -0.85 10.12 9.72
C ARG A 152 0.29 10.51 8.76
N LYS A 153 0.57 11.81 8.61
CA LYS A 153 1.68 12.30 7.77
C LYS A 153 3.05 11.80 8.19
N GLU A 154 3.27 11.57 9.48
CA GLU A 154 4.55 11.02 9.99
C GLU A 154 4.66 9.55 9.62
N THR A 155 3.59 8.79 9.80
CA THR A 155 3.53 7.38 9.37
C THR A 155 3.75 7.26 7.85
N GLU A 156 3.14 8.13 7.04
CA GLU A 156 3.36 8.19 5.60
C GLU A 156 4.82 8.46 5.23
N LYS A 157 5.51 9.32 5.97
CA LYS A 157 6.95 9.56 5.76
C LYS A 157 7.80 8.32 6.06
N PHE A 158 7.47 7.56 7.12
CA PHE A 158 8.18 6.32 7.43
C PHE A 158 8.00 5.29 6.31
N ILE A 159 6.79 5.12 5.81
CA ILE A 159 6.51 4.22 4.69
C ILE A 159 7.26 4.68 3.43
N THR A 160 7.20 5.97 3.09
CA THR A 160 7.90 6.51 1.92
C THR A 160 9.42 6.33 2.00
N ARG A 161 10.02 6.48 3.18
CA ARG A 161 11.45 6.21 3.38
C ARG A 161 11.80 4.73 3.19
N ALA A 162 10.90 3.83 3.52
CA ALA A 162 11.11 2.39 3.43
C ALA A 162 10.89 1.84 2.01
N ILE A 163 9.84 2.31 1.33
CA ILE A 163 9.35 1.78 0.04
C ILE A 163 9.83 2.62 -1.15
N GLY A 164 10.12 3.90 -0.94
CA GLY A 164 10.36 4.90 -1.97
C GLY A 164 9.14 5.79 -2.23
N THR A 165 9.31 6.76 -3.10
CA THR A 165 8.21 7.64 -3.52
C THR A 165 7.28 6.91 -4.49
N LYS A 166 6.06 7.42 -4.69
CA LYS A 166 5.14 6.91 -5.71
C LYS A 166 5.76 6.95 -7.11
N SER A 167 6.52 8.01 -7.43
CA SER A 167 7.21 8.14 -8.72
C SER A 167 8.24 7.02 -8.91
N ASP A 168 9.04 6.73 -7.88
CA ASP A 168 10.02 5.65 -7.90
C ASP A 168 9.31 4.30 -8.08
N PHE A 169 8.23 4.06 -7.33
CA PHE A 169 7.44 2.85 -7.41
C PHE A 169 6.87 2.60 -8.82
N LEU A 170 6.26 3.62 -9.42
CA LEU A 170 5.69 3.53 -10.76
C LEU A 170 6.75 3.40 -11.85
N SER A 171 7.95 3.94 -11.64
CA SER A 171 9.03 3.90 -12.63
C SER A 171 9.83 2.59 -12.60
N THR A 172 9.92 1.95 -11.43
CA THR A 172 10.84 0.81 -11.23
C THR A 172 10.17 -0.51 -10.90
N ILE A 173 9.01 -0.45 -10.22
CA ILE A 173 8.37 -1.64 -9.65
C ILE A 173 7.08 -1.98 -10.38
N MET A 174 6.33 -0.96 -10.80
CA MET A 174 5.05 -1.14 -11.45
C MET A 174 4.99 -0.44 -12.80
N THR A 175 4.83 -1.19 -13.87
CA THR A 175 4.58 -0.65 -15.21
C THR A 175 3.12 -0.83 -15.56
N THR A 176 2.44 0.25 -15.90
CA THR A 176 1.07 0.23 -16.44
C THR A 176 1.09 0.65 -17.90
N GLY A 177 0.04 0.31 -18.69
CA GLY A 177 -0.05 0.70 -20.09
C GLY A 177 0.10 2.20 -20.34
N ASN A 178 -0.26 3.03 -19.36
CA ASN A 178 -0.14 4.48 -19.45
C ASN A 178 1.28 5.02 -19.16
N ASN A 179 2.20 4.16 -18.68
CA ASN A 179 3.59 4.54 -18.39
C ASN A 179 4.55 4.14 -19.53
N LEU A 180 4.02 3.63 -20.66
CA LEU A 180 4.79 3.16 -21.82
C LEU A 180 4.76 4.14 -22.99
N GLU A 181 4.15 5.32 -22.84
CA GLU A 181 4.11 6.39 -23.86
C GLU A 181 5.17 7.46 -23.60
#